data_24f73c82e7af4173f1a9b043d67e77aa
#
_entry.id   24f73c82e7af4173f1a9b043d67e77aa
#
_cell.length_a   1.000
_cell.length_b   1.000
_cell.length_c   1.000
_cell.angle_alpha   90.00
_cell.angle_beta   90.00
_cell.angle_gamma   90.00
#
_symmetry.space_group_name_H-M   'P 1'
#
loop_
_entity.id
_entity.type
_entity.pdbx_description
1 polymer ?
#
loop_
_entity_poly.entity_id
_entity_poly.type
_entity_poly.pdbx_seq_one_letter_code
_entity_poly.pdbx_strand_id
1 'polypeptide(L)'
;MPVSDQSISAHHPRRIGWLDGVPLDEPGLLAFPGIEILQSETQRTVLKIPPSPARPTLIAKIHRERDPAARLRRLVGWGRARLEWHNLMGAEAGGASVPRPVALACHSDHDVVFSDFLLDTELFPQHLERYRGSRRVAMLRVLGGWLAGVVRAGVDAHDIHTGNILVRGHDADTAHLWLIDLHDARVGMGVPAHRRRAMVRQVAGALGAARAADDVLH
;
A
#
# COMPACT_ATOMS: atom_id res chain seq x y z
N MET A 1 -26.31 -9.99 -24.81
CA MET A 1 -26.31 -10.08 -23.35
C MET A 1 -24.91 -9.77 -22.88
N PRO A 2 -24.66 -8.70 -22.11
CA PRO A 2 -23.33 -8.46 -21.59
C PRO A 2 -23.07 -9.51 -20.52
N VAL A 3 -22.08 -10.35 -20.74
CA VAL A 3 -21.54 -11.23 -19.71
C VAL A 3 -20.87 -10.33 -18.69
N SER A 4 -21.43 -10.23 -17.49
CA SER A 4 -20.80 -9.57 -16.36
C SER A 4 -19.65 -10.45 -15.90
N ASP A 5 -18.49 -10.25 -16.51
CA ASP A 5 -17.24 -10.95 -16.18
C ASP A 5 -16.58 -10.26 -14.98
N GLN A 6 -17.32 -10.21 -13.85
CA GLN A 6 -16.81 -9.67 -12.58
C GLN A 6 -16.55 -10.84 -11.64
N SER A 7 -15.28 -11.08 -11.31
CA SER A 7 -14.92 -11.99 -10.22
C SER A 7 -14.44 -11.19 -9.01
N ILE A 8 -15.03 -11.47 -7.84
CA ILE A 8 -14.64 -10.87 -6.56
C ILE A 8 -13.93 -11.93 -5.73
N SER A 9 -12.69 -11.64 -5.33
CA SER A 9 -11.98 -12.43 -4.33
C SER A 9 -11.94 -11.67 -3.01
N ALA A 10 -12.53 -12.24 -1.96
CA ALA A 10 -12.52 -11.66 -0.62
C ALA A 10 -11.72 -12.54 0.33
N HIS A 11 -10.87 -11.91 1.15
CA HIS A 11 -10.06 -12.63 2.12
C HIS A 11 -10.80 -12.92 3.44
N HIS A 12 -11.67 -12.02 3.86
CA HIS A 12 -12.37 -12.16 5.13
C HIS A 12 -13.87 -11.88 4.96
N PRO A 13 -14.77 -12.86 5.23
CA PRO A 13 -16.22 -12.69 5.03
C PRO A 13 -16.81 -11.43 5.69
N ARG A 14 -16.29 -11.03 6.86
CA ARG A 14 -16.76 -9.82 7.55
C ARG A 14 -16.37 -8.52 6.87
N ARG A 15 -15.28 -8.51 6.09
CA ARG A 15 -14.81 -7.28 5.40
C ARG A 15 -15.51 -7.04 4.08
N ILE A 16 -16.05 -8.08 3.45
CA ILE A 16 -16.78 -7.90 2.19
C ILE A 16 -18.05 -7.07 2.38
N GLY A 17 -18.71 -7.17 3.53
CA GLY A 17 -19.85 -6.32 3.88
C GLY A 17 -19.51 -4.82 3.90
N TRP A 18 -18.23 -4.44 3.99
CA TRP A 18 -17.82 -3.04 3.88
C TRP A 18 -17.97 -2.48 2.45
N LEU A 19 -18.11 -3.36 1.46
CA LEU A 19 -18.36 -2.96 0.07
C LEU A 19 -19.84 -2.85 -0.28
N ASP A 20 -20.74 -3.09 0.66
CA ASP A 20 -22.18 -2.95 0.41
C ASP A 20 -22.50 -1.52 -0.07
N GLY A 21 -23.10 -1.45 -1.26
CA GLY A 21 -23.43 -0.20 -1.93
C GLY A 21 -22.22 0.55 -2.53
N VAL A 22 -21.02 -0.03 -2.50
CA VAL A 22 -19.83 0.51 -3.20
C VAL A 22 -19.75 -0.09 -4.59
N PRO A 23 -19.70 0.74 -5.66
CA PRO A 23 -19.42 0.24 -7.00
C PRO A 23 -18.06 -0.46 -7.03
N LEU A 24 -17.94 -1.51 -7.83
CA LEU A 24 -16.71 -2.28 -7.94
C LEU A 24 -15.91 -1.95 -9.21
N ASP A 25 -16.53 -1.27 -10.16
CA ASP A 25 -15.96 -0.83 -11.43
C ASP A 25 -15.49 0.64 -11.37
N GLU A 26 -14.59 0.99 -12.26
CA GLU A 26 -14.00 2.33 -12.29
C GLU A 26 -15.02 3.46 -12.52
N PRO A 27 -15.95 3.38 -13.52
CA PRO A 27 -16.93 4.44 -13.74
C PRO A 27 -17.84 4.68 -12.54
N GLY A 28 -18.29 3.63 -11.90
CA GLY A 28 -19.12 3.71 -10.71
C GLY A 28 -18.36 4.30 -9.52
N LEU A 29 -17.11 3.88 -9.30
CA LEU A 29 -16.26 4.44 -8.26
C LEU A 29 -16.01 5.93 -8.46
N LEU A 30 -15.70 6.38 -9.68
CA LEU A 30 -15.46 7.79 -9.97
C LEU A 30 -16.73 8.66 -9.80
N ALA A 31 -17.91 8.07 -10.01
CA ALA A 31 -19.20 8.72 -9.80
C ALA A 31 -19.74 8.60 -8.37
N PHE A 32 -19.07 7.82 -7.50
CA PHE A 32 -19.57 7.55 -6.15
C PHE A 32 -19.55 8.82 -5.28
N PRO A 33 -20.63 9.15 -4.56
CA PRO A 33 -20.72 10.36 -3.77
C PRO A 33 -19.63 10.47 -2.70
N GLY A 34 -18.94 11.62 -2.65
CA GLY A 34 -17.91 11.89 -1.65
C GLY A 34 -16.56 11.22 -1.91
N ILE A 35 -16.36 10.62 -3.08
CA ILE A 35 -15.04 10.13 -3.50
C ILE A 35 -14.01 11.27 -3.51
N GLU A 36 -12.83 10.97 -3.01
CA GLU A 36 -11.64 11.82 -3.10
C GLU A 36 -10.57 11.10 -3.93
N ILE A 37 -10.09 11.74 -5.00
CA ILE A 37 -9.00 11.21 -5.82
C ILE A 37 -7.69 11.61 -5.14
N LEU A 38 -6.98 10.63 -4.58
CA LEU A 38 -5.68 10.85 -3.93
C LEU A 38 -4.53 10.88 -4.93
N GLN A 39 -4.64 10.07 -6.00
CA GLN A 39 -3.65 9.97 -7.07
C GLN A 39 -4.34 9.56 -8.35
N SER A 40 -3.94 10.15 -9.48
CA SER A 40 -4.44 9.76 -10.80
C SER A 40 -3.30 9.76 -11.80
N GLU A 41 -2.97 8.57 -12.30
CA GLU A 41 -1.97 8.31 -13.32
C GLU A 41 -2.58 7.47 -14.44
N THR A 42 -1.89 7.38 -15.56
CA THR A 42 -2.36 6.62 -16.73
C THR A 42 -2.65 5.15 -16.41
N GLN A 43 -1.83 4.53 -15.54
CA GLN A 43 -1.91 3.10 -15.22
C GLN A 43 -2.56 2.83 -13.86
N ARG A 44 -2.66 3.86 -12.99
CA ARG A 44 -3.16 3.70 -11.63
C ARG A 44 -3.97 4.92 -11.19
N THR A 45 -5.10 4.66 -10.54
CA THR A 45 -5.85 5.69 -9.80
C THR A 45 -6.06 5.19 -8.38
N VAL A 46 -5.83 6.06 -7.41
CA VAL A 46 -6.07 5.78 -5.99
C VAL A 46 -7.19 6.68 -5.51
N LEU A 47 -8.24 6.06 -5.00
CA LEU A 47 -9.45 6.70 -4.54
C LEU A 47 -9.62 6.46 -3.04
N LYS A 48 -10.06 7.48 -2.33
CA LYS A 48 -10.53 7.36 -0.94
C LYS A 48 -12.06 7.35 -0.94
N ILE A 49 -12.62 6.27 -0.42
CA ILE A 49 -14.06 6.05 -0.31
C ILE A 49 -14.49 6.52 1.08
N PRO A 50 -15.48 7.42 1.19
CA PRO A 50 -15.92 7.94 2.46
C PRO A 50 -16.50 6.87 3.37
N PRO A 51 -16.47 7.05 4.70
CA PRO A 51 -17.08 6.12 5.64
C PRO A 51 -18.60 6.14 5.53
N SER A 52 -19.24 5.07 6.01
CA SER A 52 -20.67 5.00 6.26
C SER A 52 -20.93 4.36 7.63
N PRO A 53 -22.16 4.32 8.14
CA PRO A 53 -22.46 3.64 9.41
C PRO A 53 -22.04 2.17 9.46
N ALA A 54 -22.00 1.50 8.29
CA ALA A 54 -21.64 0.07 8.16
C ALA A 54 -20.18 -0.16 7.71
N ARG A 55 -19.43 0.90 7.37
CA ARG A 55 -18.15 0.77 6.69
C ARG A 55 -17.16 1.85 7.16
N PRO A 56 -15.88 1.49 7.46
CA PRO A 56 -14.82 2.48 7.64
C PRO A 56 -14.48 3.18 6.31
N THR A 57 -13.64 4.21 6.36
CA THR A 57 -13.02 4.77 5.17
C THR A 57 -12.17 3.72 4.48
N LEU A 58 -12.30 3.58 3.16
CA LEU A 58 -11.54 2.62 2.36
C LEU A 58 -10.65 3.32 1.33
N ILE A 59 -9.67 2.58 0.84
CA ILE A 59 -8.91 2.88 -0.37
C ILE A 59 -9.35 1.92 -1.47
N ALA A 60 -9.57 2.45 -2.67
CA ALA A 60 -9.68 1.68 -3.89
C ALA A 60 -8.53 2.05 -4.82
N LYS A 61 -7.70 1.08 -5.18
CA LYS A 61 -6.62 1.23 -6.16
C LYS A 61 -7.04 0.57 -7.47
N ILE A 62 -7.26 1.37 -8.50
CA ILE A 62 -7.61 0.92 -9.84
C ILE A 62 -6.32 0.74 -10.63
N HIS A 63 -6.09 -0.46 -11.13
CA HIS A 63 -4.93 -0.80 -11.96
C HIS A 63 -5.38 -1.07 -13.40
N ARG A 64 -4.82 -0.33 -14.37
CA ARG A 64 -5.09 -0.47 -15.80
C ARG A 64 -3.85 -0.98 -16.51
N GLU A 65 -3.95 -2.15 -17.08
CA GLU A 65 -2.86 -2.78 -17.84
C GLU A 65 -2.99 -2.40 -19.32
N ARG A 66 -2.35 -1.31 -19.75
CA ARG A 66 -2.47 -0.80 -21.12
C ARG A 66 -1.48 -1.43 -22.10
N ASP A 67 -0.30 -1.83 -21.63
CA ASP A 67 0.70 -2.54 -22.39
C ASP A 67 0.24 -3.97 -22.72
N PRO A 68 0.38 -4.45 -23.98
CA PRO A 68 -0.01 -5.81 -24.37
C PRO A 68 0.64 -6.91 -23.53
N ALA A 69 1.92 -6.77 -23.18
CA ALA A 69 2.61 -7.74 -22.33
C ALA A 69 2.06 -7.73 -20.90
N ALA A 70 1.68 -6.56 -20.37
CA ALA A 70 1.01 -6.44 -19.10
C ALA A 70 -0.38 -7.06 -19.12
N ARG A 71 -1.16 -6.86 -20.18
CA ARG A 71 -2.45 -7.52 -20.39
C ARG A 71 -2.32 -9.05 -20.40
N LEU A 72 -1.30 -9.58 -21.08
CA LEU A 72 -1.04 -11.01 -21.08
C LEU A 72 -0.70 -11.52 -19.67
N ARG A 73 0.20 -10.83 -18.93
CA ARG A 73 0.49 -11.16 -17.53
C ARG A 73 -0.77 -11.17 -16.67
N ARG A 74 -1.66 -10.20 -16.86
CA ARG A 74 -2.93 -10.12 -16.15
C ARG A 74 -3.82 -11.32 -16.43
N LEU A 75 -3.95 -11.74 -17.71
CA LEU A 75 -4.73 -12.91 -18.10
C LEU A 75 -4.26 -14.21 -17.43
N VAL A 76 -2.94 -14.36 -17.21
CA VAL A 76 -2.36 -15.52 -16.51
C VAL A 76 -2.27 -15.30 -14.97
N GLY A 77 -2.92 -14.27 -14.44
CA GLY A 77 -3.00 -14.04 -12.99
C GLY A 77 -1.82 -13.26 -12.40
N TRP A 78 -0.93 -12.71 -13.21
CA TRP A 78 0.25 -11.94 -12.78
C TRP A 78 0.11 -10.42 -12.99
N GLY A 79 -1.13 -9.93 -13.03
CA GLY A 79 -1.42 -8.50 -13.04
C GLY A 79 -1.02 -7.82 -11.73
N ARG A 80 -0.67 -6.53 -11.79
CA ARG A 80 -0.21 -5.75 -10.62
C ARG A 80 -1.20 -5.77 -9.46
N ALA A 81 -2.50 -5.61 -9.76
CA ALA A 81 -3.54 -5.65 -8.73
C ALA A 81 -3.59 -6.99 -7.99
N ARG A 82 -3.49 -8.10 -8.72
CA ARG A 82 -3.48 -9.45 -8.12
C ARG A 82 -2.23 -9.69 -7.28
N LEU A 83 -1.07 -9.24 -7.76
CA LEU A 83 0.17 -9.30 -6.99
C LEU A 83 0.07 -8.46 -5.72
N GLU A 84 -0.39 -7.21 -5.81
CA GLU A 84 -0.60 -6.36 -4.63
C GLU A 84 -1.58 -6.99 -3.64
N TRP A 85 -2.70 -7.53 -4.14
CA TRP A 85 -3.68 -8.24 -3.33
C TRP A 85 -3.07 -9.42 -2.56
N HIS A 86 -2.39 -10.33 -3.26
CA HIS A 86 -1.76 -11.49 -2.62
C HIS A 86 -0.66 -11.10 -1.64
N ASN A 87 0.12 -10.08 -1.99
CA ASN A 87 1.18 -9.58 -1.12
C ASN A 87 0.63 -8.91 0.14
N LEU A 88 -0.47 -8.12 0.04
CA LEU A 88 -1.15 -7.55 1.21
C LEU A 88 -1.68 -8.66 2.13
N MET A 89 -2.35 -9.66 1.55
CA MET A 89 -2.87 -10.79 2.34
C MET A 89 -1.76 -11.57 3.03
N GLY A 90 -0.70 -11.91 2.31
CA GLY A 90 0.44 -12.64 2.86
C GLY A 90 1.19 -11.83 3.91
N ALA A 91 1.37 -10.52 3.70
CA ALA A 91 2.03 -9.63 4.65
C ALA A 91 1.20 -9.48 5.95
N GLU A 92 -0.12 -9.28 5.84
CA GLU A 92 -1.03 -9.26 7.00
C GLU A 92 -0.97 -10.58 7.77
N ALA A 93 -1.06 -11.72 7.08
CA ALA A 93 -0.97 -13.05 7.69
C ALA A 93 0.39 -13.30 8.37
N GLY A 94 1.47 -12.77 7.80
CA GLY A 94 2.82 -12.81 8.38
C GLY A 94 3.04 -11.85 9.55
N GLY A 95 2.06 -11.00 9.87
CA GLY A 95 2.13 -10.02 10.95
C GLY A 95 2.84 -8.72 10.59
N ALA A 96 3.06 -8.41 9.30
CA ALA A 96 3.54 -7.10 8.90
C ALA A 96 2.43 -6.04 9.05
N SER A 97 2.82 -4.84 9.44
CA SER A 97 1.91 -3.69 9.46
C SER A 97 1.71 -3.19 8.04
N VAL A 98 0.56 -3.51 7.45
CA VAL A 98 0.10 -3.12 6.11
C VAL A 98 -1.37 -2.70 6.18
N PRO A 99 -1.90 -1.93 5.21
CA PRO A 99 -3.34 -1.73 5.09
C PRO A 99 -4.05 -3.07 4.96
N ARG A 100 -5.12 -3.27 5.74
CA ARG A 100 -5.86 -4.54 5.71
C ARG A 100 -6.56 -4.72 4.37
N PRO A 101 -6.31 -5.81 3.64
CA PRO A 101 -7.01 -6.09 2.40
C PRO A 101 -8.50 -6.38 2.64
N VAL A 102 -9.36 -5.85 1.79
CA VAL A 102 -10.82 -6.02 1.85
C VAL A 102 -11.31 -6.90 0.74
N ALA A 103 -11.02 -6.54 -0.51
CA ALA A 103 -11.40 -7.31 -1.69
C ALA A 103 -10.53 -6.99 -2.91
N LEU A 104 -10.54 -7.88 -3.88
CA LEU A 104 -10.07 -7.69 -5.24
C LEU A 104 -11.25 -7.88 -6.19
N ALA A 105 -11.58 -6.85 -6.98
CA ALA A 105 -12.53 -6.94 -8.07
C ALA A 105 -11.77 -6.98 -9.40
N CYS A 106 -12.08 -7.96 -10.24
CA CYS A 106 -11.47 -8.15 -11.55
C CYS A 106 -12.49 -7.84 -12.66
N HIS A 107 -12.11 -6.99 -13.62
CA HIS A 107 -12.91 -6.58 -14.77
C HIS A 107 -12.16 -6.95 -16.06
N SER A 108 -12.77 -6.72 -17.22
CA SER A 108 -12.14 -7.03 -18.51
C SER A 108 -10.92 -6.17 -18.83
N ASP A 109 -10.89 -4.90 -18.41
CA ASP A 109 -9.89 -3.90 -18.78
C ASP A 109 -9.09 -3.33 -17.60
N HIS A 110 -9.55 -3.53 -16.36
CA HIS A 110 -8.90 -3.07 -15.13
C HIS A 110 -9.17 -4.02 -13.97
N ASP A 111 -8.42 -3.89 -12.89
CA ASP A 111 -8.67 -4.56 -11.61
C ASP A 111 -8.66 -3.52 -10.49
N VAL A 112 -9.43 -3.76 -9.42
CA VAL A 112 -9.54 -2.85 -8.28
C VAL A 112 -9.19 -3.59 -6.99
N VAL A 113 -8.19 -3.09 -6.27
CA VAL A 113 -7.83 -3.57 -4.93
C VAL A 113 -8.44 -2.64 -3.89
N PHE A 114 -9.23 -3.20 -2.99
CA PHE A 114 -9.80 -2.49 -1.85
C PHE A 114 -9.04 -2.83 -0.58
N SER A 115 -8.68 -1.80 0.18
CA SER A 115 -8.08 -1.94 1.51
C SER A 115 -8.62 -0.88 2.47
N ASP A 116 -8.37 -1.02 3.77
CA ASP A 116 -8.71 0.03 4.73
C ASP A 116 -7.86 1.28 4.51
N PHE A 117 -8.45 2.44 4.78
CA PHE A 117 -7.74 3.70 4.84
C PHE A 117 -7.13 3.89 6.23
N LEU A 118 -5.86 4.17 6.28
CA LEU A 118 -5.16 4.42 7.54
C LEU A 118 -5.38 5.89 7.97
N LEU A 119 -6.32 6.10 8.88
CA LEU A 119 -6.63 7.43 9.43
C LEU A 119 -5.45 7.98 10.23
N ASP A 120 -5.31 9.31 10.24
CA ASP A 120 -4.31 10.05 11.03
C ASP A 120 -2.88 9.60 10.75
N THR A 121 -2.61 9.20 9.51
CA THR A 121 -1.27 8.85 9.04
C THR A 121 -0.73 9.90 8.08
N GLU A 122 0.59 10.00 8.03
CA GLU A 122 1.32 10.81 7.08
C GLU A 122 2.51 10.03 6.53
N LEU A 123 3.15 10.52 5.48
CA LEU A 123 4.36 9.91 4.94
C LEU A 123 5.52 10.05 5.93
N PHE A 124 6.30 8.99 6.08
CA PHE A 124 7.43 8.96 7.01
C PHE A 124 8.45 10.09 6.80
N PRO A 125 8.82 10.52 5.57
CA PRO A 125 9.70 11.67 5.37
C PRO A 125 9.14 12.95 6.01
N GLN A 126 7.87 13.28 5.76
CA GLN A 126 7.20 14.46 6.32
C GLN A 126 7.16 14.42 7.86
N HIS A 127 6.90 13.24 8.41
CA HIS A 127 6.95 13.04 9.85
C HIS A 127 8.35 13.26 10.41
N LEU A 128 9.39 12.74 9.74
CA LEU A 128 10.78 12.82 10.19
C LEU A 128 11.34 14.26 10.15
N GLU A 129 10.84 15.12 9.25
CA GLU A 129 11.26 16.54 9.14
C GLU A 129 10.99 17.35 10.42
N ARG A 130 10.03 16.94 11.24
CA ARG A 130 9.69 17.60 12.51
C ARG A 130 10.74 17.38 13.62
N TYR A 131 11.63 16.41 13.44
CA TYR A 131 12.55 15.97 14.49
C TYR A 131 14.00 16.34 14.18
N ARG A 132 14.72 16.74 15.23
CA ARG A 132 16.16 17.02 15.20
C ARG A 132 16.86 16.28 16.35
N GLY A 133 18.19 16.18 16.27
CA GLY A 133 19.02 15.60 17.33
C GLY A 133 18.58 14.21 17.79
N SER A 134 18.49 14.02 19.08
CA SER A 134 18.16 12.74 19.72
C SER A 134 16.78 12.19 19.34
N ARG A 135 15.77 13.06 19.16
CA ARG A 135 14.43 12.65 18.76
C ARG A 135 14.42 12.06 17.35
N ARG A 136 15.18 12.66 16.40
CA ARG A 136 15.33 12.12 15.05
C ARG A 136 16.01 10.75 15.08
N VAL A 137 17.05 10.58 15.91
CA VAL A 137 17.72 9.29 16.09
C VAL A 137 16.77 8.25 16.67
N ALA A 138 15.95 8.61 17.64
CA ALA A 138 14.94 7.71 18.21
C ALA A 138 13.95 7.23 17.14
N MET A 139 13.43 8.14 16.29
CA MET A 139 12.53 7.80 15.19
C MET A 139 13.18 6.88 14.15
N LEU A 140 14.46 7.08 13.83
CA LEU A 140 15.21 6.19 12.94
C LEU A 140 15.42 4.78 13.54
N ARG A 141 15.54 4.66 14.87
CA ARG A 141 15.57 3.35 15.54
C ARG A 141 14.23 2.64 15.44
N VAL A 142 13.10 3.37 15.58
CA VAL A 142 11.76 2.82 15.36
C VAL A 142 11.63 2.29 13.94
N LEU A 143 12.06 3.06 12.93
CA LEU A 143 12.08 2.63 11.53
C LEU A 143 12.91 1.34 11.34
N GLY A 144 14.10 1.27 11.94
CA GLY A 144 14.95 0.07 11.88
C GLY A 144 14.30 -1.16 12.51
N GLY A 145 13.69 -1.01 13.67
CA GLY A 145 12.95 -2.07 14.37
C GLY A 145 11.74 -2.56 13.57
N TRP A 146 10.99 -1.61 13.01
CA TRP A 146 9.85 -1.90 12.14
C TRP A 146 10.29 -2.64 10.86
N LEU A 147 11.36 -2.18 10.18
CA LEU A 147 11.89 -2.85 8.99
C LEU A 147 12.34 -4.29 9.29
N ALA A 148 12.94 -4.52 10.46
CA ALA A 148 13.25 -5.88 10.92
C ALA A 148 11.98 -6.71 11.13
N GLY A 149 10.88 -6.11 11.57
CA GLY A 149 9.54 -6.73 11.66
C GLY A 149 9.01 -7.14 10.30
N VAL A 150 9.07 -6.24 9.30
CA VAL A 150 8.67 -6.51 7.90
C VAL A 150 9.45 -7.71 7.33
N VAL A 151 10.76 -7.76 7.56
CA VAL A 151 11.61 -8.89 7.15
C VAL A 151 11.21 -10.19 7.85
N ARG A 152 10.94 -10.16 9.17
CA ARG A 152 10.50 -11.35 9.93
C ARG A 152 9.14 -11.86 9.45
N ALA A 153 8.25 -10.98 9.03
CA ALA A 153 6.97 -11.32 8.42
C ALA A 153 7.11 -11.94 7.01
N GLY A 154 8.34 -12.12 6.52
CA GLY A 154 8.62 -12.72 5.21
C GLY A 154 8.34 -11.78 4.03
N VAL A 155 8.33 -10.47 4.24
CA VAL A 155 8.09 -9.48 3.17
C VAL A 155 9.42 -9.01 2.59
N ASP A 156 9.69 -9.38 1.34
CA ASP A 156 10.79 -8.87 0.51
C ASP A 156 10.25 -7.77 -0.40
N ALA A 157 10.25 -6.53 0.07
CA ALA A 157 9.81 -5.37 -0.68
C ALA A 157 10.93 -4.88 -1.62
N HIS A 158 10.71 -5.00 -2.93
CA HIS A 158 11.72 -4.66 -3.94
C HIS A 158 11.83 -3.16 -4.14
N ASP A 159 10.75 -2.43 -3.94
CA ASP A 159 10.69 -0.95 -4.03
C ASP A 159 10.36 -0.34 -2.67
N ILE A 160 11.14 -0.71 -1.64
CA ILE A 160 10.96 -0.11 -0.32
C ILE A 160 11.71 1.21 -0.22
N HIS A 161 10.97 2.29 -0.11
CA HIS A 161 11.51 3.62 0.14
C HIS A 161 10.61 4.35 1.14
N THR A 162 11.11 5.47 1.70
CA THR A 162 10.39 6.17 2.77
C THR A 162 9.04 6.75 2.35
N GLY A 163 8.83 7.01 1.05
CA GLY A 163 7.54 7.41 0.48
C GLY A 163 6.47 6.31 0.48
N ASN A 164 6.88 5.04 0.66
CA ASN A 164 5.96 3.90 0.80
C ASN A 164 5.74 3.51 2.28
N ILE A 165 6.12 4.38 3.22
CA ILE A 165 5.95 4.17 4.66
C ILE A 165 5.04 5.25 5.21
N LEU A 166 3.91 4.84 5.76
CA LEU A 166 3.03 5.71 6.54
C LEU A 166 3.35 5.59 8.03
N VAL A 167 3.16 6.67 8.76
CA VAL A 167 3.34 6.71 10.20
C VAL A 167 2.18 7.41 10.88
N ARG A 168 1.75 6.87 12.02
CA ARG A 168 0.84 7.47 12.98
C ARG A 168 1.55 7.60 14.32
N GLY A 169 1.25 8.63 15.09
CA GLY A 169 1.84 8.92 16.40
C GLY A 169 2.65 10.21 16.35
N HIS A 170 2.98 10.73 17.55
CA HIS A 170 3.62 12.03 17.67
C HIS A 170 5.10 11.96 18.07
N ASP A 171 5.57 10.77 18.48
CA ASP A 171 6.95 10.55 18.94
C ASP A 171 7.36 9.08 18.71
N ALA A 172 8.59 8.74 19.10
CA ALA A 172 9.14 7.41 18.89
C ALA A 172 8.41 6.32 19.71
N ASP A 173 7.82 6.67 20.85
CA ASP A 173 7.16 5.70 21.74
C ASP A 173 5.76 5.36 21.25
N THR A 174 5.10 6.30 20.58
CA THR A 174 3.74 6.16 20.03
C THR A 174 3.72 5.89 18.53
N ALA A 175 4.86 5.99 17.84
CA ALA A 175 4.94 5.82 16.40
C ALA A 175 4.60 4.38 15.97
N HIS A 176 3.62 4.26 15.09
CA HIS A 176 3.28 3.02 14.41
C HIS A 176 3.45 3.22 12.90
N LEU A 177 4.16 2.29 12.24
CA LEU A 177 4.51 2.38 10.83
C LEU A 177 3.79 1.31 10.02
N TRP A 178 3.39 1.66 8.79
CA TRP A 178 2.78 0.75 7.81
C TRP A 178 3.53 0.82 6.49
N LEU A 179 3.71 -0.34 5.87
CA LEU A 179 4.17 -0.44 4.50
C LEU A 179 2.96 -0.38 3.56
N ILE A 180 3.02 0.51 2.58
CA ILE A 180 2.04 0.59 1.49
C ILE A 180 2.71 0.25 0.16
N ASP A 181 1.89 -0.02 -0.88
CA ASP A 181 2.34 -0.30 -2.24
C ASP A 181 3.22 -1.56 -2.37
N LEU A 182 2.58 -2.73 -2.20
CA LEU A 182 3.25 -4.03 -2.21
C LEU A 182 3.22 -4.73 -3.59
N HIS A 183 2.91 -4.03 -4.68
CA HIS A 183 2.76 -4.68 -5.99
C HIS A 183 4.06 -5.34 -6.50
N ASP A 184 5.24 -4.83 -6.11
CA ASP A 184 6.56 -5.37 -6.44
C ASP A 184 7.21 -6.16 -5.28
N ALA A 185 6.45 -6.49 -4.22
CA ALA A 185 6.94 -7.30 -3.11
C ALA A 185 6.85 -8.80 -3.44
N ARG A 186 7.60 -9.60 -2.67
CA ARG A 186 7.43 -11.05 -2.55
C ARG A 186 7.17 -11.39 -1.10
N VAL A 187 6.14 -12.19 -0.83
CA VAL A 187 5.73 -12.50 0.53
C VAL A 187 5.59 -14.01 0.72
N GLY A 188 5.84 -14.49 1.94
CA GLY A 188 5.62 -15.88 2.34
C GLY A 188 6.88 -16.76 2.38
N MET A 189 8.05 -16.23 2.00
CA MET A 189 9.33 -16.91 2.13
C MET A 189 10.28 -16.09 3.00
N GLY A 190 11.24 -16.74 3.64
CA GLY A 190 12.28 -16.02 4.40
C GLY A 190 13.05 -15.07 3.49
N VAL A 191 13.20 -13.81 3.89
CA VAL A 191 13.93 -12.80 3.11
C VAL A 191 15.43 -13.11 3.13
N PRO A 192 16.09 -13.35 1.97
CA PRO A 192 17.51 -13.66 1.90
C PRO A 192 18.39 -12.51 2.43
N ALA A 193 19.56 -12.84 2.97
CA ALA A 193 20.46 -11.86 3.61
C ALA A 193 20.85 -10.69 2.67
N HIS A 194 21.11 -10.96 1.38
CA HIS A 194 21.42 -9.93 0.40
C HIS A 194 20.25 -8.98 0.17
N ARG A 195 19.00 -9.50 0.16
CA ARG A 195 17.78 -8.72 0.03
C ARG A 195 17.53 -7.85 1.25
N ARG A 196 17.69 -8.38 2.46
CA ARG A 196 17.61 -7.59 3.70
C ARG A 196 18.55 -6.38 3.67
N ARG A 197 19.82 -6.60 3.24
CA ARG A 197 20.79 -5.51 3.06
C ARG A 197 20.37 -4.51 1.98
N ALA A 198 19.76 -4.98 0.89
CA ALA A 198 19.24 -4.11 -0.17
C ALA A 198 18.11 -3.23 0.34
N MET A 199 17.13 -3.78 1.07
CA MET A 199 16.02 -3.03 1.67
C MET A 199 16.54 -1.93 2.62
N VAL A 200 17.49 -2.28 3.50
CA VAL A 200 18.11 -1.27 4.39
C VAL A 200 18.80 -0.15 3.60
N ARG A 201 19.56 -0.50 2.54
CA ARG A 201 20.21 0.52 1.70
C ARG A 201 19.23 1.41 0.95
N GLN A 202 18.12 0.85 0.43
CA GLN A 202 17.08 1.63 -0.25
C GLN A 202 16.45 2.66 0.69
N VAL A 203 16.07 2.25 1.90
CA VAL A 203 15.51 3.14 2.91
C VAL A 203 16.54 4.19 3.34
N ALA A 204 17.79 3.81 3.60
CA ALA A 204 18.86 4.73 3.98
C ALA A 204 19.20 5.72 2.85
N GLY A 205 19.23 5.26 1.60
CA GLY A 205 19.46 6.11 0.43
C GLY A 205 18.36 7.16 0.25
N ALA A 206 17.10 6.77 0.41
CA ALA A 206 15.97 7.69 0.35
C ALA A 206 16.04 8.77 1.46
N LEU A 207 16.49 8.42 2.67
CA LEU A 207 16.70 9.37 3.77
C LEU A 207 17.84 10.34 3.49
N GLY A 208 18.92 9.87 2.86
CA GLY A 208 20.07 10.70 2.45
C GLY A 208 19.71 11.66 1.32
N ALA A 209 18.96 11.21 0.33
CA ALA A 209 18.48 12.04 -0.77
C ALA A 209 17.53 13.15 -0.31
N ALA A 210 16.63 12.86 0.62
CA ALA A 210 15.74 13.86 1.22
C ALA A 210 16.54 14.96 1.93
N ARG A 211 17.58 14.58 2.70
CA ARG A 211 18.46 15.55 3.38
C ARG A 211 19.23 16.45 2.41
N ALA A 212 19.77 15.88 1.33
CA ALA A 212 20.49 16.65 0.32
C ALA A 212 19.61 17.66 -0.41
N ALA A 213 18.31 17.33 -0.61
CA ALA A 213 17.35 18.27 -1.18
C ALA A 213 17.05 19.45 -0.23
N ASP A 214 16.95 19.21 1.08
CA ASP A 214 16.76 20.25 2.10
C ASP A 214 17.98 21.20 2.16
N ASP A 215 19.20 20.67 2.07
CA ASP A 215 20.44 21.45 2.13
C ASP A 215 20.67 22.35 0.89
N VAL A 216 19.99 22.07 -0.24
CA VAL A 216 20.03 22.88 -1.48
C VAL A 216 19.01 24.03 -1.47
N LEU A 217 17.97 23.94 -0.64
CA LEU A 217 16.88 24.94 -0.56
C LEU A 217 17.09 25.99 0.54
N HIS A 218 18.16 25.88 1.30
CA HIS A 218 18.61 26.81 2.36
C HIS A 218 19.99 27.39 2.02
#